data_92b42f48ccb76bfacfc2a2c9363d8f30
#
_entry.id   92b42f48ccb76bfacfc2a2c9363d8f30
#
_cell.length_a   1.000
_cell.length_b   1.000
_cell.length_c   1.000
_cell.angle_alpha   90.00
_cell.angle_beta   90.00
_cell.angle_gamma   90.00
#
_symmetry.space_group_name_H-M   'P 1'
#
loop_
_entity.id
_entity.type
_entity.pdbx_description
1 polymer ?
#
loop_
_entity_poly.entity_id
_entity_poly.type
_entity_poly.pdbx_seq_one_letter_code
_entity_poly.pdbx_strand_id
1 'polypeptide(L)'
;MSAHMTRTCMMTSAMGLVLNVLTGGCAGNARVELTAADSVEMLGASMTQTLAEYHADLARFDEERQRAAVQAFIERVRMDVADEAATDAHAEAFRQALQHLDADRQTAWERYAASLDNVATLREIAQGLRRLALDSMSLDDDVRRYFGEVMERRQEAKEQASGKRVTNGEGP
;
A
#
# COMPACT_ATOMS: atom_id res chain seq x y z
N MET A 1 29.53 -5.30 2.19
CA MET A 1 28.77 -4.12 2.70
C MET A 1 28.07 -3.31 1.59
N SER A 2 27.71 -3.86 0.42
CA SER A 2 27.14 -3.06 -0.70
C SER A 2 25.72 -3.45 -1.13
N ALA A 3 25.07 -4.43 -0.53
CA ALA A 3 23.76 -4.92 -0.99
C ALA A 3 22.55 -4.19 -0.38
N HIS A 4 22.74 -3.37 0.67
CA HIS A 4 21.64 -2.69 1.36
C HIS A 4 21.21 -1.36 0.73
N MET A 5 22.04 -0.74 -0.11
CA MET A 5 21.78 0.61 -0.63
C MET A 5 20.82 0.62 -1.84
N THR A 6 20.68 -0.49 -2.56
CA THR A 6 19.86 -0.56 -3.78
C THR A 6 18.36 -0.78 -3.51
N ARG A 7 17.99 -1.34 -2.37
CA ARG A 7 16.56 -1.59 -2.03
C ARG A 7 15.79 -0.36 -1.59
N THR A 8 16.45 0.61 -0.95
CA THR A 8 15.80 1.84 -0.46
C THR A 8 15.43 2.79 -1.61
N CYS A 9 16.14 2.75 -2.73
CA CYS A 9 15.88 3.63 -3.87
C CYS A 9 14.66 3.21 -4.71
N MET A 10 14.28 1.92 -4.70
CA MET A 10 13.11 1.43 -5.44
C MET A 10 11.77 1.79 -4.78
N MET A 11 11.71 1.89 -3.45
CA MET A 11 10.46 2.25 -2.76
C MET A 11 10.04 3.71 -2.95
N THR A 12 11.00 4.64 -3.06
CA THR A 12 10.70 6.06 -3.29
C THR A 12 10.20 6.35 -4.70
N SER A 13 10.60 5.56 -5.71
CA SER A 13 10.12 5.72 -7.09
C SER A 13 8.66 5.30 -7.28
N ALA A 14 8.20 4.25 -6.61
CA ALA A 14 6.81 3.78 -6.73
C ALA A 14 5.80 4.78 -6.13
N MET A 15 6.15 5.42 -5.02
CA MET A 15 5.29 6.41 -4.37
C MET A 15 5.17 7.72 -5.18
N GLY A 16 6.21 8.12 -5.93
CA GLY A 16 6.19 9.26 -6.83
C GLY A 16 5.29 9.08 -8.05
N LEU A 17 5.13 7.85 -8.55
CA LEU A 17 4.30 7.55 -9.71
C LEU A 17 2.80 7.61 -9.38
N VAL A 18 2.41 7.13 -8.18
CA VAL A 18 1.01 7.19 -7.73
C VAL A 18 0.56 8.64 -7.51
N LEU A 19 1.43 9.51 -6.98
CA LEU A 19 1.09 10.91 -6.74
C LEU A 19 0.90 11.71 -8.04
N ASN A 20 1.65 11.42 -9.12
CA ASN A 20 1.50 12.09 -10.41
C ASN A 20 0.19 11.74 -11.14
N VAL A 21 -0.38 10.58 -10.92
CA VAL A 21 -1.68 10.19 -11.49
C VAL A 21 -2.82 10.94 -10.82
N LEU A 22 -2.68 11.30 -9.53
CA LEU A 22 -3.70 12.02 -8.76
C LEU A 22 -3.77 13.52 -9.06
N THR A 23 -2.69 14.13 -9.59
CA THR A 23 -2.62 15.59 -9.84
C THR A 23 -2.90 15.99 -11.28
N GLY A 24 -3.10 15.07 -12.20
CA GLY A 24 -3.11 15.30 -13.65
C GLY A 24 -4.44 15.29 -14.37
N GLY A 25 -5.60 15.47 -13.75
CA GLY A 25 -6.81 15.39 -14.55
C GLY A 25 -8.10 15.88 -13.93
N CYS A 26 -8.54 17.06 -14.33
CA CYS A 26 -9.93 17.45 -14.29
C CYS A 26 -10.71 16.68 -15.37
N ALA A 27 -11.34 15.63 -15.01
CA ALA A 27 -12.35 14.78 -15.62
C ALA A 27 -11.93 13.32 -15.35
N GLY A 28 -12.20 12.87 -14.13
CA GLY A 28 -11.85 11.52 -13.70
C GLY A 28 -12.44 10.49 -14.65
N ASN A 29 -11.59 9.88 -15.45
CA ASN A 29 -11.98 8.70 -16.17
C ASN A 29 -12.08 7.57 -15.11
N ALA A 30 -13.30 7.23 -14.70
CA ALA A 30 -13.56 6.20 -13.68
C ALA A 30 -12.76 4.90 -13.91
N ARG A 31 -12.42 4.59 -15.16
CA ARG A 31 -11.54 3.46 -15.49
C ARG A 31 -10.11 3.66 -15.00
N VAL A 32 -9.59 4.90 -15.05
CA VAL A 32 -8.24 5.22 -14.54
C VAL A 32 -8.22 5.09 -13.03
N GLU A 33 -9.25 5.57 -12.36
CA GLU A 33 -9.39 5.48 -10.90
C GLU A 33 -9.51 4.01 -10.44
N LEU A 34 -10.30 3.18 -11.14
CA LEU A 34 -10.40 1.75 -10.86
C LEU A 34 -9.06 1.03 -11.10
N THR A 35 -8.39 1.32 -12.21
CA THR A 35 -7.08 0.72 -12.51
C THR A 35 -6.03 1.14 -11.46
N ALA A 36 -6.07 2.39 -11.02
CA ALA A 36 -5.21 2.88 -9.93
C ALA A 36 -5.52 2.18 -8.61
N ALA A 37 -6.81 2.00 -8.27
CA ALA A 37 -7.24 1.29 -7.08
C ALA A 37 -6.75 -0.17 -7.07
N ASP A 38 -6.91 -0.88 -8.19
CA ASP A 38 -6.45 -2.26 -8.35
C ASP A 38 -4.92 -2.36 -8.24
N SER A 39 -4.20 -1.41 -8.82
CA SER A 39 -2.73 -1.35 -8.73
C SER A 39 -2.26 -1.12 -7.29
N VAL A 40 -2.92 -0.23 -6.54
CA VAL A 40 -2.61 0.03 -5.13
C VAL A 40 -2.94 -1.19 -4.27
N GLU A 41 -4.03 -1.90 -4.55
CA GLU A 41 -4.41 -3.12 -3.84
C GLU A 41 -3.41 -4.25 -4.09
N MET A 42 -2.99 -4.46 -5.34
CA MET A 42 -1.94 -5.43 -5.70
C MET A 42 -0.62 -5.10 -4.99
N LEU A 43 -0.24 -3.82 -4.93
CA LEU A 43 0.94 -3.38 -4.18
C LEU A 43 0.80 -3.70 -2.70
N GLY A 44 -0.34 -3.41 -2.09
CA GLY A 44 -0.64 -3.72 -0.69
C GLY A 44 -0.58 -5.22 -0.40
N ALA A 45 -1.10 -6.06 -1.30
CA ALA A 45 -1.03 -7.52 -1.20
C ALA A 45 0.43 -8.02 -1.29
N SER A 46 1.21 -7.54 -2.25
CA SER A 46 2.62 -7.87 -2.40
C SER A 46 3.44 -7.46 -1.17
N MET A 47 3.20 -6.26 -0.64
CA MET A 47 3.85 -5.81 0.59
C MET A 47 3.48 -6.68 1.79
N THR A 48 2.22 -7.11 1.91
CA THR A 48 1.77 -8.00 2.98
C THR A 48 2.52 -9.33 2.93
N GLN A 49 2.68 -9.92 1.74
CA GLN A 49 3.45 -11.14 1.56
C GLN A 49 4.91 -10.94 1.95
N THR A 50 5.56 -9.90 1.42
CA THR A 50 6.96 -9.58 1.75
C THR A 50 7.17 -9.35 3.24
N LEU A 51 6.22 -8.71 3.92
CA LEU A 51 6.28 -8.51 5.37
C LEU A 51 6.12 -9.82 6.14
N ALA A 52 5.28 -10.74 5.68
CA ALA A 52 5.15 -12.07 6.30
C ALA A 52 6.45 -12.87 6.18
N GLU A 53 7.10 -12.85 5.02
CA GLU A 53 8.39 -13.47 4.79
C GLU A 53 9.48 -12.83 5.67
N TYR A 54 9.52 -11.49 5.72
CA TYR A 54 10.45 -10.75 6.57
C TYR A 54 10.26 -11.07 8.05
N HIS A 55 9.03 -11.18 8.52
CA HIS A 55 8.72 -11.57 9.90
C HIS A 55 9.25 -12.95 10.24
N ALA A 56 9.05 -13.93 9.34
CA ALA A 56 9.57 -15.30 9.53
C ALA A 56 11.09 -15.31 9.54
N ASP A 57 11.75 -14.53 8.67
CA ASP A 57 13.20 -14.41 8.61
C ASP A 57 13.78 -13.71 9.86
N LEU A 58 13.10 -12.68 10.38
CA LEU A 58 13.51 -12.02 11.63
C LEU A 58 13.52 -13.01 12.81
N ALA A 59 12.46 -13.80 12.96
CA ALA A 59 12.37 -14.77 14.04
C ALA A 59 13.49 -15.80 13.97
N ARG A 60 13.75 -16.34 12.77
CA ARG A 60 14.83 -17.31 12.54
C ARG A 60 16.22 -16.71 12.81
N PHE A 61 16.44 -15.51 12.29
CA PHE A 61 17.72 -14.82 12.44
C PHE A 61 18.04 -14.45 13.89
N ASP A 62 17.01 -14.05 14.66
CA ASP A 62 17.13 -13.75 16.08
C ASP A 62 17.54 -15.01 16.87
N GLU A 63 16.90 -16.15 16.59
CA GLU A 63 17.23 -17.43 17.19
C GLU A 63 18.67 -17.88 16.87
N GLU A 64 19.09 -17.71 15.61
CA GLU A 64 20.47 -18.05 15.20
C GLU A 64 21.51 -17.16 15.91
N ARG A 65 21.25 -15.86 16.03
CA ARG A 65 22.14 -14.92 16.74
C ARG A 65 22.22 -15.23 18.23
N GLN A 66 21.11 -15.56 18.88
CA GLN A 66 21.10 -15.96 20.28
C GLN A 66 21.89 -17.24 20.49
N ARG A 67 21.69 -18.26 19.66
CA ARG A 67 22.48 -19.50 19.71
C ARG A 67 23.96 -19.24 19.52
N ALA A 68 24.35 -18.40 18.57
CA ALA A 68 25.74 -18.04 18.33
C ALA A 68 26.36 -17.31 19.54
N ALA A 69 25.62 -16.39 20.17
CA ALA A 69 26.09 -15.69 21.37
C ALA A 69 26.31 -16.65 22.54
N VAL A 70 25.39 -17.58 22.77
CA VAL A 70 25.50 -18.62 23.80
C VAL A 70 26.70 -19.52 23.53
N GLN A 71 26.86 -19.98 22.30
CA GLN A 71 27.98 -20.84 21.91
C GLN A 71 29.33 -20.13 22.12
N ALA A 72 29.45 -18.89 21.69
CA ALA A 72 30.64 -18.09 21.88
C ALA A 72 30.97 -17.86 23.37
N PHE A 73 29.98 -17.68 24.22
CA PHE A 73 30.17 -17.59 25.65
C PHE A 73 30.68 -18.88 26.24
N ILE A 74 30.06 -20.02 25.91
CA ILE A 74 30.48 -21.34 26.39
C ILE A 74 31.95 -21.65 25.99
N GLU A 75 32.34 -21.34 24.77
CA GLU A 75 33.69 -21.55 24.28
C GLU A 75 34.72 -20.70 25.07
N ARG A 76 34.43 -19.42 25.30
CA ARG A 76 35.32 -18.53 26.07
C ARG A 76 35.49 -19.00 27.51
N VAL A 77 34.38 -19.33 28.19
CA VAL A 77 34.43 -19.85 29.56
C VAL A 77 35.22 -21.16 29.63
N ARG A 78 35.13 -22.04 28.63
CA ARG A 78 35.91 -23.28 28.59
C ARG A 78 37.41 -23.04 28.45
N MET A 79 37.82 -21.99 27.73
CA MET A 79 39.24 -21.66 27.57
C MET A 79 39.86 -21.07 28.84
N ASP A 80 39.07 -20.33 29.61
CA ASP A 80 39.57 -19.54 30.76
C ASP A 80 39.01 -20.03 32.11
N VAL A 81 38.61 -21.29 32.20
CA VAL A 81 37.93 -21.91 33.37
C VAL A 81 38.72 -21.76 34.66
N ALA A 82 40.08 -21.66 34.59
CA ALA A 82 40.94 -21.52 35.76
C ALA A 82 41.10 -20.05 36.25
N ASP A 83 40.63 -19.08 35.50
CA ASP A 83 40.70 -17.64 35.82
C ASP A 83 39.29 -17.10 36.11
N GLU A 84 39.02 -16.88 37.40
CA GLU A 84 37.72 -16.36 37.88
C GLU A 84 37.43 -14.96 37.31
N ALA A 85 38.45 -14.08 37.28
CA ALA A 85 38.30 -12.72 36.74
C ALA A 85 37.98 -12.69 35.24
N ALA A 86 38.62 -13.60 34.45
CA ALA A 86 38.30 -13.78 33.04
C ALA A 86 36.88 -14.31 32.83
N THR A 87 36.45 -15.25 33.67
CA THR A 87 35.08 -15.81 33.62
C THR A 87 34.01 -14.74 33.91
N ASP A 88 34.25 -13.88 34.88
CA ASP A 88 33.35 -12.74 35.18
C ASP A 88 33.29 -11.72 34.03
N ALA A 89 34.43 -11.41 33.41
CA ALA A 89 34.50 -10.54 32.23
C ALA A 89 33.73 -11.12 31.04
N HIS A 90 33.80 -12.44 30.83
CA HIS A 90 33.03 -13.13 29.77
C HIS A 90 31.54 -13.13 30.06
N ALA A 91 31.11 -13.25 31.32
CA ALA A 91 29.73 -13.19 31.73
C ALA A 91 29.15 -11.78 31.50
N GLU A 92 29.94 -10.73 31.80
CA GLU A 92 29.54 -9.35 31.53
C GLU A 92 29.42 -9.07 30.03
N ALA A 93 30.40 -9.49 29.22
CA ALA A 93 30.37 -9.36 27.77
C ALA A 93 29.16 -10.09 27.14
N PHE A 94 28.83 -11.26 27.67
CA PHE A 94 27.63 -12.01 27.23
C PHE A 94 26.33 -11.26 27.57
N ARG A 95 26.24 -10.70 28.78
CA ARG A 95 25.08 -9.89 29.18
C ARG A 95 24.90 -8.69 28.26
N GLN A 96 25.98 -7.96 27.95
CA GLN A 96 25.94 -6.83 27.00
C GLN A 96 25.54 -7.30 25.59
N ALA A 97 26.04 -8.42 25.11
CA ALA A 97 25.65 -8.98 23.81
C ALA A 97 24.13 -9.28 23.75
N LEU A 98 23.56 -9.86 24.80
CA LEU A 98 22.11 -10.11 24.87
C LEU A 98 21.31 -8.80 24.90
N GLN A 99 21.74 -7.79 25.62
CA GLN A 99 21.09 -6.48 25.63
C GLN A 99 21.09 -5.82 24.23
N HIS A 100 22.20 -5.91 23.50
CA HIS A 100 22.26 -5.42 22.12
C HIS A 100 21.33 -6.22 21.17
N LEU A 101 21.25 -7.54 21.32
CA LEU A 101 20.33 -8.35 20.56
C LEU A 101 18.86 -7.97 20.83
N ASP A 102 18.49 -7.71 22.08
CA ASP A 102 17.16 -7.26 22.44
C ASP A 102 16.81 -5.89 21.86
N ALA A 103 17.75 -4.93 21.91
CA ALA A 103 17.57 -3.61 21.32
C ALA A 103 17.41 -3.68 19.78
N ASP A 104 18.23 -4.50 19.10
CA ASP A 104 18.12 -4.75 17.68
C ASP A 104 16.76 -5.36 17.32
N ARG A 105 16.31 -6.34 18.11
CA ARG A 105 15.01 -6.98 17.96
C ARG A 105 13.88 -5.98 18.11
N GLN A 106 13.90 -5.16 19.15
CA GLN A 106 12.93 -4.10 19.38
C GLN A 106 12.84 -3.16 18.17
N THR A 107 13.98 -2.68 17.69
CA THR A 107 14.04 -1.79 16.51
C THR A 107 13.47 -2.47 15.26
N ALA A 108 13.74 -3.75 15.05
CA ALA A 108 13.20 -4.50 13.91
C ALA A 108 11.68 -4.66 14.00
N TRP A 109 11.16 -4.91 15.18
CA TRP A 109 9.71 -5.00 15.44
C TRP A 109 8.99 -3.65 15.23
N GLU A 110 9.58 -2.54 15.67
CA GLU A 110 9.02 -1.20 15.44
C GLU A 110 8.93 -0.88 13.94
N ARG A 111 9.97 -1.22 13.17
CA ARG A 111 9.97 -1.07 11.71
C ARG A 111 8.93 -1.95 11.02
N TYR A 112 8.75 -3.17 11.50
CA TYR A 112 7.73 -4.08 11.01
C TYR A 112 6.33 -3.52 11.27
N ALA A 113 6.05 -3.05 12.48
CA ALA A 113 4.78 -2.44 12.83
C ALA A 113 4.46 -1.21 11.97
N ALA A 114 5.44 -0.30 11.80
CA ALA A 114 5.28 0.86 10.91
C ALA A 114 5.01 0.46 9.44
N SER A 115 5.57 -0.66 8.99
CA SER A 115 5.32 -1.18 7.64
C SER A 115 3.92 -1.77 7.48
N LEU A 116 3.35 -2.37 8.54
CA LEU A 116 1.96 -2.81 8.56
C LEU A 116 0.98 -1.63 8.47
N ASP A 117 1.26 -0.53 9.16
CA ASP A 117 0.47 0.71 9.09
C ASP A 117 0.47 1.28 7.67
N ASN A 118 1.60 1.24 6.97
CA ASN A 118 1.68 1.64 5.57
C ASN A 118 0.80 0.76 4.67
N VAL A 119 0.74 -0.55 4.90
CA VAL A 119 -0.17 -1.46 4.17
C VAL A 119 -1.63 -1.13 4.44
N ALA A 120 -1.99 -0.81 5.68
CA ALA A 120 -3.34 -0.37 6.02
C ALA A 120 -3.72 0.92 5.26
N THR A 121 -2.82 1.90 5.25
CA THR A 121 -2.99 3.15 4.50
C THR A 121 -3.20 2.91 2.98
N LEU A 122 -2.43 2.00 2.37
CA LEU A 122 -2.62 1.64 0.97
C LEU A 122 -4.03 1.06 0.70
N ARG A 123 -4.55 0.24 1.60
CA ARG A 123 -5.92 -0.30 1.49
C ARG A 123 -6.98 0.79 1.57
N GLU A 124 -6.81 1.76 2.47
CA GLU A 124 -7.71 2.92 2.58
C GLU A 124 -7.68 3.77 1.31
N ILE A 125 -6.50 4.01 0.73
CA ILE A 125 -6.34 4.72 -0.54
C ILE A 125 -7.05 3.97 -1.67
N ALA A 126 -6.86 2.65 -1.80
CA ALA A 126 -7.54 1.84 -2.81
C ALA A 126 -9.07 1.92 -2.68
N GLN A 127 -9.59 1.84 -1.45
CA GLN A 127 -11.03 1.98 -1.19
C GLN A 127 -11.55 3.38 -1.53
N GLY A 128 -10.78 4.43 -1.21
CA GLY A 128 -11.09 5.81 -1.57
C GLY A 128 -11.18 6.01 -3.08
N LEU A 129 -10.21 5.48 -3.83
CA LEU A 129 -10.20 5.53 -5.29
C LEU A 129 -11.39 4.78 -5.91
N ARG A 130 -11.76 3.62 -5.37
CA ARG A 130 -12.95 2.89 -5.82
C ARG A 130 -14.24 3.66 -5.58
N ARG A 131 -14.39 4.33 -4.44
CA ARG A 131 -15.55 5.18 -4.17
C ARG A 131 -15.63 6.33 -5.18
N LEU A 132 -14.52 7.04 -5.40
CA LEU A 132 -14.46 8.12 -6.38
C LEU A 132 -14.83 7.64 -7.79
N ALA A 133 -14.34 6.47 -8.21
CA ALA A 133 -14.69 5.88 -9.50
C ALA A 133 -16.20 5.58 -9.61
N LEU A 134 -16.79 4.99 -8.57
CA LEU A 134 -18.23 4.69 -8.54
C LEU A 134 -19.08 5.96 -8.55
N ASP A 135 -18.68 7.00 -7.81
CA ASP A 135 -19.38 8.29 -7.79
C ASP A 135 -19.28 8.96 -9.17
N SER A 136 -18.11 8.89 -9.84
CA SER A 136 -17.93 9.41 -11.20
C SER A 136 -18.79 8.67 -12.22
N MET A 137 -18.91 7.35 -12.11
CA MET A 137 -19.79 6.54 -12.99
C MET A 137 -21.27 6.87 -12.78
N SER A 138 -21.70 6.99 -11.54
CA SER A 138 -23.08 7.37 -11.21
C SER A 138 -23.44 8.75 -11.77
N LEU A 139 -22.54 9.72 -11.65
CA LEU A 139 -22.74 11.05 -12.20
C LEU A 139 -22.83 11.03 -13.74
N ASP A 140 -21.99 10.25 -14.42
CA ASP A 140 -22.02 10.12 -15.89
C ASP A 140 -23.34 9.49 -16.36
N ASP A 141 -23.84 8.48 -15.67
CA ASP A 141 -25.14 7.85 -15.97
C ASP A 141 -26.32 8.83 -15.73
N ASP A 142 -26.30 9.63 -14.69
CA ASP A 142 -27.31 10.64 -14.41
C ASP A 142 -27.30 11.74 -15.48
N VAL A 143 -26.12 12.17 -15.92
CA VAL A 143 -25.96 13.15 -17.01
C VAL A 143 -26.48 12.57 -18.33
N ARG A 144 -26.15 11.33 -18.67
CA ARG A 144 -26.66 10.68 -19.90
C ARG A 144 -28.18 10.53 -19.88
N ARG A 145 -28.74 10.13 -18.74
CA ARG A 145 -30.21 10.05 -18.57
C ARG A 145 -30.85 11.40 -18.77
N TYR A 146 -30.34 12.45 -18.14
CA TYR A 146 -30.85 13.81 -18.28
C TYR A 146 -30.80 14.30 -19.74
N PHE A 147 -29.69 14.09 -20.44
CA PHE A 147 -29.59 14.44 -21.86
C PHE A 147 -30.57 13.65 -22.73
N GLY A 148 -30.76 12.36 -22.44
CA GLY A 148 -31.77 11.53 -23.11
C GLY A 148 -33.14 12.12 -23.00
N GLU A 149 -33.61 12.45 -21.79
CA GLU A 149 -34.89 13.06 -21.52
C GLU A 149 -35.07 14.43 -22.21
N VAL A 150 -34.02 15.25 -22.25
CA VAL A 150 -34.05 16.55 -22.94
C VAL A 150 -34.18 16.36 -24.46
N MET A 151 -33.51 15.40 -25.03
CA MET A 151 -33.60 15.11 -26.47
C MET A 151 -34.99 14.56 -26.86
N GLU A 152 -35.56 13.66 -26.06
CA GLU A 152 -36.91 13.16 -26.26
C GLU A 152 -37.96 14.30 -26.27
N ARG A 153 -37.95 15.14 -25.24
CA ARG A 153 -38.86 16.31 -25.17
C ARG A 153 -38.69 17.24 -26.36
N ARG A 154 -37.46 17.43 -26.85
CA ARG A 154 -37.20 18.23 -28.06
C ARG A 154 -37.79 17.58 -29.30
N GLN A 155 -37.74 16.28 -29.40
CA GLN A 155 -38.28 15.54 -30.55
C GLN A 155 -39.81 15.58 -30.54
N GLU A 156 -40.45 15.34 -29.40
CA GLU A 156 -41.90 15.48 -29.22
C GLU A 156 -42.42 16.88 -29.57
N ALA A 157 -41.69 17.91 -29.11
CA ALA A 157 -42.04 19.31 -29.44
C ALA A 157 -41.95 19.61 -30.94
N LYS A 158 -40.97 19.03 -31.65
CA LYS A 158 -40.85 19.15 -33.13
C LYS A 158 -41.99 18.42 -33.85
N GLU A 159 -42.36 17.24 -33.40
CA GLU A 159 -43.46 16.46 -33.99
C GLU A 159 -44.80 17.15 -33.79
N GLN A 160 -45.06 17.69 -32.63
CA GLN A 160 -46.25 18.51 -32.34
C GLN A 160 -46.30 19.79 -33.18
N ALA A 161 -45.16 20.46 -33.40
CA ALA A 161 -45.07 21.66 -34.23
C ALA A 161 -45.28 21.34 -35.73
N SER A 162 -44.81 20.20 -36.22
CA SER A 162 -45.04 19.75 -37.60
C SER A 162 -46.46 19.21 -37.82
N GLY A 163 -47.05 18.53 -36.83
CA GLY A 163 -48.46 18.08 -36.90
C GLY A 163 -49.47 19.21 -36.97
N LYS A 164 -49.23 20.32 -36.27
CA LYS A 164 -50.07 21.52 -36.31
C LYS A 164 -50.02 22.27 -37.65
N ARG A 165 -48.93 22.12 -38.41
CA ARG A 165 -48.84 22.76 -39.77
C ARG A 165 -49.68 22.05 -40.82
N VAL A 166 -49.91 20.76 -40.69
CA VAL A 166 -50.71 20.00 -41.67
C VAL A 166 -52.20 20.23 -41.53
N THR A 167 -52.68 20.54 -40.34
CA THR A 167 -54.11 20.76 -40.09
C THR A 167 -54.63 22.15 -40.42
N ASN A 168 -53.76 23.15 -40.68
CA ASN A 168 -54.15 24.52 -41.02
C ASN A 168 -54.06 24.85 -42.52
N GLY A 169 -53.85 23.85 -43.38
CA GLY A 169 -53.70 24.02 -44.84
C GLY A 169 -54.91 23.65 -45.65
N GLU A 170 -55.99 23.18 -45.07
CA GLU A 170 -57.25 22.90 -45.79
C GLU A 170 -58.32 23.92 -45.39
N GLY A 171 -58.37 25.01 -46.13
CA GLY A 171 -59.45 25.95 -46.17
C GLY A 171 -59.71 26.37 -47.61
N PRO A 172 -60.94 26.42 -48.08
CA PRO A 172 -61.42 26.39 -49.46
C PRO A 172 -61.02 27.59 -50.31
#